data_aa31e1448ecb8fe9dd889cd89f363a51
#
_entry.id   aa31e1448ecb8fe9dd889cd89f363a51
#
_cell.length_a   1.000
_cell.length_b   1.000
_cell.length_c   1.000
_cell.angle_alpha   90.00
_cell.angle_beta   90.00
_cell.angle_gamma   90.00
#
_symmetry.space_group_name_H-M   'P 1'
#
loop_
_entity.id
_entity.type
_entity.pdbx_description
1 polymer ?
#
loop_
_entity_poly.entity_id
_entity_poly.type
_entity_poly.pdbx_seq_one_letter_code
_entity_poly.pdbx_strand_id
1 'polypeptide(L)'
;MKIGVLALQGAFIEHEKILEKIGVETFEIRKKSDLTDAISNNSIDGFIIPGGESTAIGKLLHDLDLFEDIRKVISDGLLTFGTCAGLILLAKKIENDDRVHLGLMDIKVKRNAYGRQLGSFFTENEFKHVGKVPMTFIRAPYITEIGENVEVLSTVDGNIVAARENNILVTSYHPELNDDLQVHKFFIDMCKKAVSK
;
A
#
# COMPACT_ATOMS: atom_id res chain seq x y z
N MET A 1 -1.81 -19.44 -0.49
CA MET A 1 -1.30 -18.05 -0.49
C MET A 1 -1.85 -17.35 0.70
N LYS A 2 -0.99 -16.68 1.44
CA LYS A 2 -1.34 -16.02 2.70
C LYS A 2 -0.77 -14.61 2.74
N ILE A 3 -1.62 -13.63 3.00
CA ILE A 3 -1.28 -12.20 3.00
C ILE A 3 -1.33 -11.65 4.42
N GLY A 4 -0.23 -11.05 4.87
CA GLY A 4 -0.20 -10.29 6.11
C GLY A 4 -0.79 -8.90 5.91
N VAL A 5 -1.65 -8.45 6.82
CA VAL A 5 -2.22 -7.10 6.80
C VAL A 5 -1.79 -6.37 8.05
N LEU A 6 -1.16 -5.20 7.90
CA LEU A 6 -0.77 -4.36 9.04
C LEU A 6 -2.02 -3.83 9.75
N ALA A 7 -2.30 -4.33 10.94
CA ALA A 7 -3.54 -4.08 11.68
C ALA A 7 -3.30 -3.20 12.92
N LEU A 8 -2.55 -2.10 12.76
CA LEU A 8 -2.27 -1.14 13.82
C LEU A 8 -3.30 0.00 13.87
N GLN A 9 -3.68 0.52 12.70
CA GLN A 9 -4.63 1.63 12.55
C GLN A 9 -5.09 1.70 11.09
N GLY A 10 -6.35 2.08 10.85
CA GLY A 10 -6.90 2.33 9.52
C GLY A 10 -7.74 1.19 8.95
N ALA A 11 -7.84 1.13 7.62
CA ALA A 11 -8.79 0.30 6.87
C ALA A 11 -8.29 -1.15 6.63
N PHE A 12 -7.72 -1.81 7.64
CA PHE A 12 -7.15 -3.16 7.49
C PHE A 12 -8.23 -4.24 7.32
N ILE A 13 -9.37 -4.13 8.01
CA ILE A 13 -10.49 -5.08 7.91
C ILE A 13 -11.09 -5.08 6.51
N GLU A 14 -11.17 -3.92 5.86
CA GLU A 14 -11.69 -3.78 4.51
C GLU A 14 -10.82 -4.52 3.50
N HIS A 15 -9.49 -4.47 3.64
CA HIS A 15 -8.56 -5.27 2.83
C HIS A 15 -8.76 -6.77 3.05
N GLU A 16 -8.90 -7.22 4.29
CA GLU A 16 -9.15 -8.63 4.61
C GLU A 16 -10.42 -9.14 3.96
N LYS A 17 -11.53 -8.38 4.03
CA LYS A 17 -12.80 -8.72 3.39
C LYS A 17 -12.69 -8.85 1.86
N ILE A 18 -11.92 -7.98 1.21
CA ILE A 18 -11.69 -8.08 -0.23
C ILE A 18 -10.86 -9.34 -0.56
N LEU A 19 -9.83 -9.61 0.21
CA LEU A 19 -8.97 -10.79 0.00
C LEU A 19 -9.75 -12.08 0.26
N GLU A 20 -10.63 -12.13 1.25
CA GLU A 20 -11.54 -13.25 1.51
C GLU A 20 -12.46 -13.51 0.30
N LYS A 21 -13.05 -12.45 -0.30
CA LYS A 21 -13.86 -12.56 -1.52
C LYS A 21 -13.05 -13.13 -2.72
N ILE A 22 -11.74 -12.95 -2.73
CA ILE A 22 -10.82 -13.50 -3.76
C ILE A 22 -10.39 -14.94 -3.42
N GLY A 23 -10.69 -15.43 -2.23
CA GLY A 23 -10.28 -16.76 -1.73
C GLY A 23 -8.82 -16.80 -1.26
N VAL A 24 -8.30 -15.68 -0.76
CA VAL A 24 -6.95 -15.56 -0.23
C VAL A 24 -6.99 -15.52 1.28
N GLU A 25 -6.16 -16.33 1.95
CA GLU A 25 -6.03 -16.35 3.40
C GLU A 25 -5.29 -15.09 3.87
N THR A 26 -5.78 -14.47 4.96
CA THR A 26 -5.17 -13.30 5.58
C THR A 26 -4.83 -13.56 7.04
N PHE A 27 -3.89 -12.77 7.57
CA PHE A 27 -3.65 -12.66 9.00
C PHE A 27 -3.20 -11.24 9.35
N GLU A 28 -3.54 -10.82 10.56
CA GLU A 28 -3.18 -9.51 11.06
C GLU A 28 -1.75 -9.48 11.60
N ILE A 29 -1.03 -8.39 11.31
CA ILE A 29 0.27 -8.07 11.93
C ILE A 29 0.05 -6.90 12.88
N ARG A 30 0.05 -7.20 14.19
CA ARG A 30 -0.16 -6.25 15.29
C ARG A 30 1.05 -6.09 16.19
N LYS A 31 1.94 -7.07 16.21
CA LYS A 31 3.15 -7.12 17.02
C LYS A 31 4.29 -7.83 16.29
N LYS A 32 5.50 -7.65 16.76
CA LYS A 32 6.71 -8.20 16.16
C LYS A 32 6.64 -9.72 15.92
N SER A 33 6.13 -10.49 16.88
CA SER A 33 6.04 -11.94 16.75
C SER A 33 5.13 -12.37 15.58
N ASP A 34 4.07 -11.63 15.27
CA ASP A 34 3.18 -11.99 14.17
C ASP A 34 3.93 -12.00 12.82
N LEU A 35 4.81 -11.03 12.62
CA LEU A 35 5.66 -10.93 11.43
C LEU A 35 6.81 -11.95 11.46
N THR A 36 7.55 -12.03 12.57
CA THR A 36 8.73 -12.91 12.67
C THR A 36 8.36 -14.38 12.58
N ASP A 37 7.23 -14.79 13.16
CA ASP A 37 6.73 -16.16 13.08
C ASP A 37 6.28 -16.49 11.64
N ALA A 38 5.61 -15.55 10.96
CA ALA A 38 5.20 -15.74 9.57
C ALA A 38 6.40 -15.90 8.62
N ILE A 39 7.46 -15.12 8.83
CA ILE A 39 8.72 -15.21 8.06
C ILE A 39 9.43 -16.53 8.35
N SER A 40 9.61 -16.88 9.64
CA SER A 40 10.31 -18.08 10.07
C SER A 40 9.66 -19.37 9.57
N ASN A 41 8.33 -19.36 9.46
CA ASN A 41 7.54 -20.48 8.95
C ASN A 41 7.32 -20.44 7.44
N ASN A 42 7.91 -19.46 6.72
CA ASN A 42 7.69 -19.22 5.29
C ASN A 42 6.19 -19.18 4.92
N SER A 43 5.40 -18.49 5.75
CA SER A 43 3.93 -18.47 5.66
C SER A 43 3.37 -17.09 5.32
N ILE A 44 4.15 -16.24 4.65
CA ILE A 44 3.74 -14.94 4.15
C ILE A 44 4.17 -14.78 2.68
N ASP A 45 3.20 -14.60 1.79
CA ASP A 45 3.43 -14.44 0.35
C ASP A 45 3.32 -12.98 -0.09
N GLY A 46 2.76 -12.11 0.74
CA GLY A 46 2.61 -10.68 0.49
C GLY A 46 2.16 -9.92 1.72
N PHE A 47 2.29 -8.61 1.68
CA PHE A 47 2.02 -7.71 2.81
C PHE A 47 1.22 -6.50 2.36
N ILE A 48 0.22 -6.09 3.16
CA ILE A 48 -0.57 -4.88 2.92
C ILE A 48 -0.36 -3.87 4.05
N ILE A 49 -0.06 -2.64 3.67
CA ILE A 49 -0.03 -1.46 4.55
C ILE A 49 -1.26 -0.61 4.22
N PRO A 50 -2.29 -0.62 5.08
CA PRO A 50 -3.58 0.00 4.77
C PRO A 50 -3.53 1.53 4.83
N GLY A 51 -4.59 2.13 4.32
CA GLY A 51 -4.88 3.54 4.54
C GLY A 51 -5.23 3.83 5.99
N GLY A 52 -4.95 5.06 6.41
CA GLY A 52 -5.15 5.54 7.78
C GLY A 52 -4.45 6.89 7.98
N GLU A 53 -3.91 7.13 9.17
CA GLU A 53 -3.09 8.31 9.45
C GLU A 53 -1.61 7.93 9.46
N SER A 54 -0.85 8.41 8.47
CA SER A 54 0.54 7.98 8.26
C SER A 54 1.48 8.30 9.42
N THR A 55 1.29 9.42 10.13
CA THR A 55 2.10 9.79 11.29
C THR A 55 1.83 8.86 12.47
N ALA A 56 0.54 8.51 12.69
CA ALA A 56 0.15 7.58 13.77
C ALA A 56 0.68 6.17 13.48
N ILE A 57 0.51 5.67 12.24
CA ILE A 57 1.04 4.36 11.85
C ILE A 57 2.56 4.35 11.98
N GLY A 58 3.25 5.37 11.46
CA GLY A 58 4.71 5.48 11.57
C GLY A 58 5.20 5.46 13.01
N LYS A 59 4.51 6.19 13.92
CA LYS A 59 4.81 6.15 15.35
C LYS A 59 4.60 4.76 15.95
N LEU A 60 3.47 4.12 15.67
CA LEU A 60 3.17 2.78 16.17
C LEU A 60 4.17 1.72 15.69
N LEU A 61 4.68 1.84 14.46
CA LEU A 61 5.75 0.95 13.98
C LEU A 61 7.01 1.01 14.87
N HIS A 62 7.38 2.19 15.33
CA HIS A 62 8.51 2.36 16.26
C HIS A 62 8.16 1.91 17.68
N ASP A 63 7.02 2.31 18.22
CA ASP A 63 6.58 1.98 19.57
C ASP A 63 6.44 0.47 19.80
N LEU A 64 6.10 -0.30 18.73
CA LEU A 64 5.92 -1.75 18.76
C LEU A 64 7.14 -2.52 18.26
N ASP A 65 8.26 -1.85 17.98
CA ASP A 65 9.51 -2.45 17.48
C ASP A 65 9.30 -3.26 16.16
N LEU A 66 8.39 -2.77 15.31
CA LEU A 66 8.05 -3.37 14.01
C LEU A 66 8.79 -2.70 12.84
N PHE A 67 9.30 -1.49 13.02
CA PHE A 67 9.78 -0.63 11.93
C PHE A 67 10.91 -1.29 11.13
N GLU A 68 11.98 -1.72 11.80
CA GLU A 68 13.16 -2.28 11.13
C GLU A 68 12.85 -3.64 10.49
N ASP A 69 12.03 -4.47 11.15
CA ASP A 69 11.68 -5.78 10.61
C ASP A 69 10.81 -5.64 9.35
N ILE A 70 9.79 -4.76 9.35
CA ILE A 70 8.97 -4.49 8.17
C ILE A 70 9.83 -3.90 7.05
N ARG A 71 10.67 -2.91 7.36
CA ARG A 71 11.57 -2.31 6.39
C ARG A 71 12.49 -3.34 5.76
N LYS A 72 13.05 -4.23 6.57
CA LYS A 72 13.93 -5.31 6.11
C LYS A 72 13.22 -6.28 5.18
N VAL A 73 12.08 -6.83 5.57
CA VAL A 73 11.40 -7.85 4.75
C VAL A 73 10.91 -7.30 3.42
N ILE A 74 10.49 -6.03 3.37
CA ILE A 74 10.12 -5.37 2.12
C ILE A 74 11.37 -5.17 1.25
N SER A 75 12.50 -4.73 1.83
CA SER A 75 13.76 -4.58 1.10
C SER A 75 14.30 -5.92 0.58
N ASP A 76 14.05 -7.01 1.30
CA ASP A 76 14.42 -8.37 0.91
C ASP A 76 13.48 -8.95 -0.18
N GLY A 77 12.45 -8.21 -0.60
CA GLY A 77 11.62 -8.54 -1.76
C GLY A 77 10.20 -9.01 -1.44
N LEU A 78 9.73 -8.95 -0.19
CA LEU A 78 8.34 -9.27 0.13
C LEU A 78 7.39 -8.35 -0.64
N LEU A 79 6.50 -8.94 -1.46
CA LEU A 79 5.50 -8.21 -2.23
C LEU A 79 4.65 -7.37 -1.29
N THR A 80 4.61 -6.05 -1.52
CA THR A 80 3.96 -5.11 -0.60
C THR A 80 3.01 -4.19 -1.34
N PHE A 81 1.80 -4.03 -0.81
CA PHE A 81 0.80 -3.12 -1.31
C PHE A 81 0.47 -2.05 -0.26
N GLY A 82 0.71 -0.77 -0.60
CA GLY A 82 0.40 0.38 0.26
C GLY A 82 -0.76 1.21 -0.30
N THR A 83 -1.81 1.45 0.49
CA THR A 83 -2.93 2.32 0.11
C THR A 83 -2.93 3.61 0.92
N CYS A 84 -3.17 4.75 0.30
CA CYS A 84 -3.27 6.08 0.92
C CYS A 84 -2.13 6.37 1.92
N ALA A 85 -2.32 6.13 3.22
CA ALA A 85 -1.25 6.26 4.23
C ALA A 85 -0.09 5.30 3.97
N GLY A 86 -0.37 4.09 3.50
CA GLY A 86 0.65 3.10 3.12
C GLY A 86 1.56 3.60 1.98
N LEU A 87 1.01 4.32 1.01
CA LEU A 87 1.79 4.99 -0.03
C LEU A 87 2.75 6.03 0.58
N ILE A 88 2.27 6.85 1.53
CA ILE A 88 3.11 7.86 2.21
C ILE A 88 4.24 7.19 3.01
N LEU A 89 3.93 6.09 3.71
CA LEU A 89 4.92 5.35 4.52
C LEU A 89 6.03 4.73 3.67
N LEU A 90 5.72 4.30 2.46
CA LEU A 90 6.67 3.67 1.54
C LEU A 90 7.50 4.67 0.74
N ALA A 91 7.06 5.93 0.61
CA ALA A 91 7.73 6.96 -0.17
C ALA A 91 9.09 7.36 0.43
N LYS A 92 10.10 7.55 -0.43
CA LYS A 92 11.41 8.11 -0.01
C LYS A 92 11.34 9.58 0.37
N LYS A 93 10.39 10.34 -0.18
CA LYS A 93 10.26 11.78 0.07
C LYS A 93 8.81 12.18 0.25
N ILE A 94 8.58 13.13 1.16
CA ILE A 94 7.29 13.78 1.37
C ILE A 94 7.46 15.27 1.09
N GLU A 95 6.59 15.87 0.29
CA GLU A 95 6.66 17.30 -0.05
C GLU A 95 6.47 18.15 1.22
N ASN A 96 7.39 19.09 1.45
CA ASN A 96 7.42 19.98 2.62
C ASN A 96 7.46 19.27 3.99
N ASP A 97 8.05 18.08 4.03
CA ASP A 97 8.22 17.31 5.28
C ASP A 97 9.53 16.52 5.20
N ASP A 98 10.43 16.73 6.13
CA ASP A 98 11.74 16.05 6.18
C ASP A 98 11.65 14.63 6.78
N ARG A 99 10.47 14.25 7.28
CA ARG A 99 10.27 12.89 7.81
C ARG A 99 10.29 11.87 6.68
N VAL A 100 11.04 10.81 6.93
CA VAL A 100 11.01 9.62 6.11
C VAL A 100 10.55 8.48 7.00
N HIS A 101 9.50 7.78 6.57
CA HIS A 101 9.06 6.56 7.24
C HIS A 101 9.87 5.36 6.71
N LEU A 102 9.25 4.36 6.11
CA LEU A 102 9.96 3.20 5.56
C LEU A 102 10.91 3.56 4.41
N GLY A 103 10.52 4.52 3.54
CA GLY A 103 11.40 5.12 2.55
C GLY A 103 11.94 4.16 1.48
N LEU A 104 11.12 3.20 1.02
CA LEU A 104 11.56 2.09 0.18
C LEU A 104 11.23 2.25 -1.31
N MET A 105 10.28 3.13 -1.67
CA MET A 105 9.88 3.38 -3.05
C MET A 105 10.41 4.74 -3.53
N ASP A 106 10.97 4.79 -4.73
CA ASP A 106 11.59 6.01 -5.27
C ASP A 106 10.56 6.99 -5.82
N ILE A 107 9.73 7.49 -4.92
CA ILE A 107 8.68 8.46 -5.19
C ILE A 107 8.73 9.61 -4.18
N LYS A 108 8.23 10.79 -4.61
CA LYS A 108 7.91 11.91 -3.74
C LYS A 108 6.41 12.10 -3.72
N VAL A 109 5.85 12.28 -2.54
CA VAL A 109 4.40 12.37 -2.34
C VAL A 109 4.01 13.70 -1.72
N LYS A 110 2.84 14.21 -2.10
CA LYS A 110 2.17 15.34 -1.47
C LYS A 110 1.01 14.83 -0.63
N ARG A 111 1.02 15.15 0.67
CA ARG A 111 -0.06 14.78 1.60
C ARG A 111 -1.26 15.71 1.44
N ASN A 112 -2.48 15.18 1.71
CA ASN A 112 -3.74 15.94 1.66
C ASN A 112 -3.85 16.80 0.39
N ALA A 113 -3.52 16.23 -0.75
CA ALA A 113 -3.16 16.95 -1.96
C ALA A 113 -4.36 17.59 -2.69
N TYR A 114 -5.58 17.14 -2.41
CA TYR A 114 -6.81 17.65 -3.02
C TYR A 114 -7.48 18.80 -2.25
N GLY A 115 -6.81 19.33 -1.21
CA GLY A 115 -7.27 20.50 -0.46
C GLY A 115 -8.49 20.23 0.44
N ARG A 116 -8.91 21.28 1.19
CA ARG A 116 -10.02 21.17 2.15
C ARG A 116 -11.39 21.03 1.51
N GLN A 117 -11.57 21.53 0.28
CA GLN A 117 -12.86 21.54 -0.43
C GLN A 117 -13.20 20.22 -1.10
N LEU A 118 -12.18 19.41 -1.49
CA LEU A 118 -12.31 18.09 -2.09
C LEU A 118 -11.74 17.02 -1.16
N GLY A 119 -12.16 17.02 0.10
CA GLY A 119 -11.63 16.09 1.11
C GLY A 119 -11.90 14.63 0.78
N SER A 120 -12.97 14.33 0.02
CA SER A 120 -13.31 12.99 -0.45
C SER A 120 -14.05 13.09 -1.77
N PHE A 121 -13.71 12.20 -2.72
CA PHE A 121 -14.41 12.09 -3.99
C PHE A 121 -14.28 10.68 -4.55
N PHE A 122 -15.14 10.36 -5.51
CA PHE A 122 -15.15 9.12 -6.24
C PHE A 122 -14.99 9.40 -7.73
N THR A 123 -14.23 8.55 -8.40
CA THR A 123 -14.12 8.54 -9.86
C THR A 123 -13.84 7.12 -10.35
N GLU A 124 -13.92 6.91 -11.66
CA GLU A 124 -13.44 5.72 -12.33
C GLU A 124 -12.39 6.12 -13.34
N ASN A 125 -11.27 5.43 -13.36
CA ASN A 125 -10.21 5.72 -14.33
C ASN A 125 -9.42 4.47 -14.69
N GLU A 126 -8.63 4.57 -15.78
CA GLU A 126 -7.76 3.48 -16.23
C GLU A 126 -6.67 3.16 -15.20
N PHE A 127 -6.54 1.86 -14.92
CA PHE A 127 -5.41 1.28 -14.21
C PHE A 127 -4.67 0.36 -15.19
N LYS A 128 -3.44 0.69 -15.48
CA LYS A 128 -2.62 -0.02 -16.48
C LYS A 128 -2.59 -1.52 -16.19
N HIS A 129 -2.73 -2.33 -17.23
CA HIS A 129 -2.80 -3.80 -17.20
C HIS A 129 -4.09 -4.41 -16.63
N VAL A 130 -5.03 -3.57 -16.15
CA VAL A 130 -6.29 -4.02 -15.55
C VAL A 130 -7.50 -3.50 -16.33
N GLY A 131 -7.50 -2.21 -16.68
CA GLY A 131 -8.62 -1.50 -17.27
C GLY A 131 -9.23 -0.49 -16.30
N LYS A 132 -10.48 -0.12 -16.53
CA LYS A 132 -11.17 0.90 -15.76
C LYS A 132 -11.56 0.37 -14.38
N VAL A 133 -11.15 1.07 -13.32
CA VAL A 133 -11.43 0.70 -11.93
C VAL A 133 -12.03 1.87 -11.15
N PRO A 134 -12.90 1.60 -10.14
CA PRO A 134 -13.41 2.60 -9.23
C PRO A 134 -12.35 3.06 -8.23
N MET A 135 -12.30 4.36 -7.97
CA MET A 135 -11.30 4.99 -7.12
C MET A 135 -11.96 5.90 -6.09
N THR A 136 -11.95 5.50 -4.82
CA THR A 136 -12.43 6.28 -3.69
C THR A 136 -11.28 7.01 -3.02
N PHE A 137 -11.29 8.33 -3.07
CA PHE A 137 -10.29 9.20 -2.47
C PHE A 137 -10.80 9.79 -1.17
N ILE A 138 -10.00 9.72 -0.09
CA ILE A 138 -10.32 10.31 1.23
C ILE A 138 -9.08 11.06 1.72
N ARG A 139 -9.10 12.40 1.65
CA ARG A 139 -7.94 13.25 2.02
C ARG A 139 -6.62 12.71 1.44
N ALA A 140 -6.71 12.22 0.21
CA ALA A 140 -5.67 11.41 -0.39
C ALA A 140 -4.38 12.19 -0.69
N PRO A 141 -3.22 11.51 -0.66
CA PRO A 141 -2.00 12.02 -1.26
C PRO A 141 -2.06 11.87 -2.78
N TYR A 142 -1.06 12.40 -3.50
CA TYR A 142 -0.67 11.93 -4.82
C TYR A 142 0.86 11.98 -4.97
N ILE A 143 1.38 11.31 -5.99
CA ILE A 143 2.81 11.25 -6.30
C ILE A 143 3.16 12.45 -7.17
N THR A 144 4.16 13.23 -6.76
CA THR A 144 4.63 14.44 -7.48
C THR A 144 5.88 14.19 -8.31
N GLU A 145 6.73 13.25 -7.90
CA GLU A 145 7.95 12.85 -8.61
C GLU A 145 8.13 11.34 -8.53
N ILE A 146 8.72 10.75 -9.56
CA ILE A 146 9.02 9.32 -9.65
C ILE A 146 10.47 9.10 -10.07
N GLY A 147 11.10 8.03 -9.56
CA GLY A 147 12.40 7.54 -10.03
C GLY A 147 12.30 6.77 -11.35
N GLU A 148 13.45 6.48 -11.94
CA GLU A 148 13.56 5.84 -13.27
C GLU A 148 12.91 4.45 -13.36
N ASN A 149 12.90 3.70 -12.26
CA ASN A 149 12.37 2.33 -12.22
C ASN A 149 10.89 2.27 -11.79
N VAL A 150 10.26 3.41 -11.55
CA VAL A 150 8.86 3.48 -11.11
C VAL A 150 7.94 3.47 -12.33
N GLU A 151 7.07 2.48 -12.41
CA GLU A 151 6.01 2.41 -13.41
C GLU A 151 4.75 3.10 -12.90
N VAL A 152 4.27 4.11 -13.63
CA VAL A 152 2.96 4.73 -13.38
C VAL A 152 1.86 3.79 -13.87
N LEU A 153 0.91 3.49 -12.98
CA LEU A 153 -0.22 2.60 -13.27
C LEU A 153 -1.54 3.35 -13.47
N SER A 154 -1.70 4.52 -12.84
CA SER A 154 -2.90 5.35 -13.05
C SER A 154 -2.62 6.82 -12.75
N THR A 155 -3.34 7.70 -13.48
CA THR A 155 -3.37 9.13 -13.24
C THR A 155 -4.82 9.64 -13.20
N VAL A 156 -5.10 10.61 -12.35
CA VAL A 156 -6.40 11.31 -12.26
C VAL A 156 -6.12 12.81 -12.27
N ASP A 157 -6.74 13.55 -13.17
CA ASP A 157 -6.56 14.99 -13.34
C ASP A 157 -5.06 15.42 -13.44
N GLY A 158 -4.27 14.59 -14.16
CA GLY A 158 -2.83 14.82 -14.33
C GLY A 158 -1.95 14.42 -13.13
N ASN A 159 -2.53 14.01 -12.01
CA ASN A 159 -1.80 13.56 -10.83
C ASN A 159 -1.59 12.04 -10.85
N ILE A 160 -0.41 11.57 -10.49
CA ILE A 160 -0.12 10.14 -10.40
C ILE A 160 -0.76 9.59 -9.11
N VAL A 161 -1.67 8.61 -9.26
CA VAL A 161 -2.47 8.07 -8.16
C VAL A 161 -2.26 6.57 -7.93
N ALA A 162 -1.54 5.89 -8.82
CA ALA A 162 -1.08 4.53 -8.63
C ALA A 162 0.25 4.31 -9.35
N ALA A 163 1.15 3.58 -8.72
CA ALA A 163 2.46 3.24 -9.26
C ALA A 163 2.99 1.93 -8.68
N ARG A 164 3.98 1.33 -9.34
CA ARG A 164 4.75 0.21 -8.81
C ARG A 164 6.24 0.38 -9.04
N GLU A 165 7.04 -0.18 -8.14
CA GLU A 165 8.48 -0.32 -8.29
C GLU A 165 8.91 -1.66 -7.68
N ASN A 166 9.54 -2.53 -8.47
CA ASN A 166 9.99 -3.86 -8.04
C ASN A 166 8.84 -4.68 -7.38
N ASN A 167 8.96 -4.92 -6.07
CA ASN A 167 8.00 -5.66 -5.24
C ASN A 167 6.95 -4.75 -4.56
N ILE A 168 6.93 -3.45 -4.82
CA ILE A 168 6.04 -2.49 -4.16
C ILE A 168 4.98 -1.98 -5.14
N LEU A 169 3.72 -2.09 -4.75
CA LEU A 169 2.56 -1.48 -5.37
C LEU A 169 1.97 -0.42 -4.44
N VAL A 170 1.58 0.73 -4.99
CA VAL A 170 0.92 1.78 -4.19
C VAL A 170 -0.28 2.39 -4.90
N THR A 171 -1.29 2.79 -4.13
CA THR A 171 -2.42 3.61 -4.59
C THR A 171 -2.66 4.78 -3.65
N SER A 172 -3.04 5.93 -4.21
CA SER A 172 -3.48 7.12 -3.46
C SER A 172 -4.88 6.96 -2.89
N TYR A 173 -5.71 6.19 -3.58
CA TYR A 173 -7.11 5.92 -3.26
C TYR A 173 -7.25 4.60 -2.50
N HIS A 174 -8.47 4.33 -2.08
CA HIS A 174 -8.87 3.18 -1.28
C HIS A 174 -9.64 2.15 -2.13
N PRO A 175 -8.96 1.21 -2.81
CA PRO A 175 -9.64 0.16 -3.57
C PRO A 175 -10.43 -0.79 -2.66
N GLU A 176 -10.05 -0.89 -1.38
CA GLU A 176 -10.71 -1.70 -0.35
C GLU A 176 -12.10 -1.18 0.05
N LEU A 177 -12.44 0.05 -0.31
CA LEU A 177 -13.76 0.65 -0.02
C LEU A 177 -14.76 0.48 -1.17
N ASN A 178 -14.40 -0.25 -2.20
CA ASN A 178 -15.28 -0.55 -3.34
C ASN A 178 -15.54 -2.06 -3.40
N ASP A 179 -16.61 -2.46 -4.11
CA ASP A 179 -16.87 -3.89 -4.37
C ASP A 179 -16.03 -4.45 -5.53
N ASP A 180 -15.22 -3.62 -6.18
CA ASP A 180 -14.32 -4.04 -7.24
C ASP A 180 -13.09 -4.77 -6.67
N LEU A 181 -12.77 -5.91 -7.26
CA LEU A 181 -11.68 -6.77 -6.81
C LEU A 181 -10.42 -6.66 -7.65
N GLN A 182 -10.43 -5.87 -8.72
CA GLN A 182 -9.42 -5.93 -9.76
C GLN A 182 -8.03 -5.49 -9.29
N VAL A 183 -7.94 -4.41 -8.50
CA VAL A 183 -6.65 -3.91 -7.98
C VAL A 183 -6.03 -4.91 -7.00
N HIS A 184 -6.85 -5.52 -6.12
CA HIS A 184 -6.36 -6.57 -5.23
C HIS A 184 -5.95 -7.84 -6.00
N LYS A 185 -6.71 -8.25 -7.02
CA LYS A 185 -6.32 -9.36 -7.91
C LYS A 185 -5.00 -9.08 -8.62
N PHE A 186 -4.78 -7.86 -9.08
CA PHE A 186 -3.51 -7.46 -9.67
C PHE A 186 -2.35 -7.64 -8.69
N PHE A 187 -2.51 -7.20 -7.44
CA PHE A 187 -1.52 -7.43 -6.37
C PHE A 187 -1.29 -8.93 -6.12
N ILE A 188 -2.36 -9.72 -6.01
CA ILE A 188 -2.27 -11.18 -5.81
C ILE A 188 -1.54 -11.85 -6.98
N ASP A 189 -1.76 -11.41 -8.20
CA ASP A 189 -1.05 -11.94 -9.37
C ASP A 189 0.45 -11.56 -9.38
N MET A 190 0.82 -10.39 -8.82
CA MET A 190 2.23 -10.08 -8.54
C MET A 190 2.83 -11.07 -7.56
N CYS A 191 2.14 -11.38 -6.46
CA CYS A 191 2.59 -12.37 -5.46
C CYS A 191 2.78 -13.76 -6.09
N LYS A 192 1.81 -14.25 -6.87
CA LYS A 192 1.91 -15.55 -7.56
C LYS A 192 3.11 -15.66 -8.48
N LYS A 193 3.40 -14.59 -9.24
CA LYS A 193 4.55 -14.56 -10.15
C LYS A 193 5.89 -14.57 -9.42
N ALA A 194 5.96 -14.04 -8.21
CA ALA A 194 7.17 -14.06 -7.39
C ALA A 194 7.44 -15.47 -6.79
N VAL A 195 6.40 -16.17 -6.35
CA VAL A 195 6.51 -17.53 -5.80
C VAL A 195 6.87 -18.57 -6.88
N SER A 196 6.60 -18.26 -8.17
CA SER A 196 6.84 -19.19 -9.30
C SER A 196 8.26 -19.07 -9.88
N LYS A 197 9.10 -18.19 -9.35
CA LYS A 197 10.51 -18.01 -9.73
C LYS A 197 11.45 -18.65 -8.71
#